data_8f5e3ae3accc326e48859cb07334a9f4
#
_entry.id   8f5e3ae3accc326e48859cb07334a9f4
#
_cell.length_a   1.000
_cell.length_b   1.000
_cell.length_c   1.000
_cell.angle_alpha   90.00
_cell.angle_beta   90.00
_cell.angle_gamma   90.00
#
_symmetry.space_group_name_H-M   'P 1'
#
loop_
_entity.id
_entity.type
_entity.pdbx_description
1 polymer ?
#
loop_
_entity_poly.entity_id
_entity_poly.type
_entity_poly.pdbx_seq_one_letter_code
_entity_poly.pdbx_strand_id
1 'polypeptide(L)'
;MLKLWTKEILVKAFKSLDKPNRTVNSNFSEIKRAIKFNPVTLYSPIMTKSIVKELNCKTVFDPCIGWGGRMVGTTCLGGDYHYTGCEPFTKTFKGLEEIVKDLGNEKQVTLYNSAVETILEELNDQRFDMCLTSPPYFDLEVYSHEDTQSIKNYKTYEEWLNGFIKPIIEFVCKNVDKYSCWSVKNIKTDKKYNLLDDVIKIHGENGWKLDRQFSIKKNTTKNKTTDGDVTYVFVKSE
;
A
#
# COMPACT_ATOMS: atom_id res chain seq x y z
N MET A 1 7.46 17.11 -0.56
CA MET A 1 6.26 17.68 -1.19
C MET A 1 6.33 19.20 -1.36
N LEU A 2 6.83 19.97 -0.40
CA LEU A 2 6.93 21.44 -0.47
C LEU A 2 7.84 22.00 -1.58
N LYS A 3 8.83 21.24 -2.07
CA LYS A 3 9.74 21.67 -3.15
C LYS A 3 9.07 21.82 -4.53
N LEU A 4 7.89 21.22 -4.75
CA LEU A 4 7.15 21.32 -6.03
C LEU A 4 6.30 22.57 -6.15
N TRP A 5 6.08 23.31 -5.05
CA TRP A 5 5.26 24.52 -5.01
C TRP A 5 6.11 25.80 -4.89
N THR A 6 7.24 25.84 -5.61
CA THR A 6 8.02 27.08 -5.67
C THR A 6 7.32 28.10 -6.55
N LYS A 7 7.52 29.39 -6.23
CA LYS A 7 6.98 30.51 -7.03
C LYS A 7 7.31 30.38 -8.51
N GLU A 8 8.52 29.91 -8.84
CA GLU A 8 8.98 29.76 -10.22
C GLU A 8 8.23 28.64 -10.96
N ILE A 9 7.99 27.50 -10.32
CA ILE A 9 7.24 26.39 -10.90
C ILE A 9 5.80 26.77 -11.11
N LEU A 10 5.18 27.44 -10.15
CA LEU A 10 3.81 27.94 -10.25
C LEU A 10 3.70 28.98 -11.38
N VAL A 11 4.62 29.95 -11.49
CA VAL A 11 4.64 30.94 -12.58
C VAL A 11 4.77 30.27 -13.94
N LYS A 12 5.64 29.27 -14.09
CA LYS A 12 5.73 28.48 -15.34
C LYS A 12 4.43 27.75 -15.66
N ALA A 13 3.81 27.11 -14.67
CA ALA A 13 2.54 26.43 -14.84
C ALA A 13 1.43 27.40 -15.25
N PHE A 14 1.28 28.54 -14.58
CA PHE A 14 0.30 29.55 -14.93
C PHE A 14 0.52 30.12 -16.33
N LYS A 15 1.75 30.46 -16.72
CA LYS A 15 2.06 30.92 -18.07
C LYS A 15 1.73 29.88 -19.14
N SER A 16 1.89 28.58 -18.86
CA SER A 16 1.51 27.51 -19.81
C SER A 16 0.00 27.33 -19.95
N LEU A 17 -0.77 27.87 -18.99
CA LEU A 17 -2.23 27.76 -18.91
C LEU A 17 -2.96 29.03 -19.35
N ASP A 18 -2.23 30.09 -19.65
CA ASP A 18 -2.78 31.39 -20.08
C ASP A 18 -3.32 31.28 -21.51
N LYS A 19 -4.48 30.66 -21.63
CA LYS A 19 -5.24 30.50 -22.87
C LYS A 19 -6.63 31.04 -22.71
N PRO A 20 -7.11 31.83 -23.68
CA PRO A 20 -8.48 32.39 -23.64
C PRO A 20 -9.52 31.24 -23.59
N ASN A 21 -10.60 31.45 -22.82
CA ASN A 21 -11.76 30.56 -22.67
C ASN A 21 -11.61 29.33 -21.75
N ARG A 22 -10.82 29.40 -20.68
CA ARG A 22 -10.76 28.34 -19.69
C ARG A 22 -11.48 28.68 -18.40
N THR A 23 -12.17 27.69 -17.83
CA THR A 23 -12.85 27.79 -16.52
C THR A 23 -11.90 27.48 -15.37
N VAL A 24 -12.15 28.06 -14.19
CA VAL A 24 -11.32 27.91 -12.97
C VAL A 24 -11.11 26.41 -12.59
N ASN A 25 -12.11 25.55 -12.79
CA ASN A 25 -12.01 24.13 -12.45
C ASN A 25 -11.08 23.33 -13.37
N SER A 26 -10.94 23.74 -14.64
CA SER A 26 -9.98 23.11 -15.55
C SER A 26 -8.54 23.50 -15.23
N ASN A 27 -8.33 24.68 -14.64
CA ASN A 27 -6.99 25.20 -14.36
C ASN A 27 -6.28 24.42 -13.25
N PHE A 28 -6.97 23.94 -12.21
CA PHE A 28 -6.33 23.21 -11.11
C PHE A 28 -5.78 21.84 -11.54
N SER A 29 -6.55 21.10 -12.34
CA SER A 29 -6.08 19.81 -12.87
C SER A 29 -4.92 19.97 -13.87
N GLU A 30 -4.90 21.08 -14.61
CA GLU A 30 -3.84 21.41 -15.54
C GLU A 30 -2.58 21.91 -14.84
N ILE A 31 -2.71 22.71 -13.77
CA ILE A 31 -1.59 23.09 -12.90
C ILE A 31 -0.90 21.83 -12.36
N LYS A 32 -1.67 20.88 -11.83
CA LYS A 32 -1.13 19.58 -11.37
C LYS A 32 -0.35 18.85 -12.47
N ARG A 33 -0.87 18.86 -13.69
CA ARG A 33 -0.22 18.24 -14.85
C ARG A 33 1.04 19.00 -15.26
N ALA A 34 0.98 20.34 -15.29
CA ALA A 34 2.10 21.18 -15.69
C ALA A 34 3.29 21.09 -14.73
N ILE A 35 3.05 20.92 -13.42
CA ILE A 35 4.08 20.72 -12.41
C ILE A 35 4.46 19.23 -12.24
N LYS A 36 3.94 18.34 -13.09
CA LYS A 36 4.12 16.88 -13.00
C LYS A 36 3.82 16.35 -11.58
N PHE A 37 2.80 16.91 -10.96
CA PHE A 37 2.39 16.48 -9.62
C PHE A 37 1.73 15.11 -9.72
N ASN A 38 2.44 14.10 -9.28
CA ASN A 38 1.88 12.78 -9.04
C ASN A 38 1.34 12.77 -7.60
N PRO A 39 0.02 12.83 -7.40
CA PRO A 39 -0.52 12.74 -6.04
C PRO A 39 -0.19 11.36 -5.47
N VAL A 40 0.20 11.35 -4.21
CA VAL A 40 0.27 10.11 -3.44
C VAL A 40 -1.14 9.51 -3.44
N THR A 41 -1.27 8.26 -3.86
CA THR A 41 -2.55 7.56 -3.85
C THR A 41 -2.68 6.76 -2.56
N LEU A 42 -3.72 7.04 -1.81
CA LEU A 42 -4.10 6.25 -0.64
C LEU A 42 -4.78 4.96 -1.12
N TYR A 43 -4.40 3.81 -0.57
CA TYR A 43 -5.18 2.59 -0.74
C TYR A 43 -6.60 2.82 -0.20
N SER A 44 -7.60 2.49 -0.98
CA SER A 44 -8.99 2.84 -0.66
C SER A 44 -9.51 2.17 0.62
N PRO A 45 -9.90 2.94 1.66
CA PRO A 45 -10.54 2.35 2.85
C PRO A 45 -11.83 1.59 2.53
N ILE A 46 -12.58 2.04 1.52
CA ILE A 46 -13.83 1.37 1.08
C ILE A 46 -13.50 -0.01 0.49
N MET A 47 -12.44 -0.11 -0.32
CA MET A 47 -11.99 -1.39 -0.86
C MET A 47 -11.57 -2.34 0.26
N THR A 48 -10.79 -1.84 1.22
CA THR A 48 -10.40 -2.61 2.41
C THR A 48 -11.62 -3.14 3.15
N LYS A 49 -12.56 -2.24 3.50
CA LYS A 49 -13.80 -2.61 4.18
C LYS A 49 -14.55 -3.72 3.45
N SER A 50 -14.65 -3.61 2.13
CA SER A 50 -15.34 -4.60 1.30
C SER A 50 -14.62 -5.94 1.31
N ILE A 51 -13.31 -5.97 1.12
CA ILE A 51 -12.49 -7.20 1.13
C ILE A 51 -12.56 -7.90 2.49
N VAL A 52 -12.31 -7.16 3.57
CA VAL A 52 -12.29 -7.73 4.94
C VAL A 52 -13.65 -8.29 5.31
N LYS A 53 -14.75 -7.60 4.94
CA LYS A 53 -16.10 -8.05 5.19
C LYS A 53 -16.46 -9.26 4.34
N GLU A 54 -16.17 -9.25 3.04
CA GLU A 54 -16.49 -10.34 2.11
C GLU A 54 -15.75 -11.63 2.48
N LEU A 55 -14.48 -11.52 2.88
CA LEU A 55 -13.67 -12.66 3.31
C LEU A 55 -13.92 -13.09 4.77
N ASN A 56 -14.77 -12.37 5.48
CA ASN A 56 -15.13 -12.64 6.88
C ASN A 56 -13.90 -12.82 7.80
N CYS A 57 -12.97 -11.86 7.72
CA CYS A 57 -11.74 -11.85 8.51
C CYS A 57 -11.83 -10.81 9.61
N LYS A 58 -11.49 -11.19 10.85
CA LYS A 58 -11.55 -10.31 12.03
C LYS A 58 -10.21 -9.73 12.42
N THR A 59 -9.13 -10.46 12.19
CA THR A 59 -7.78 -10.05 12.50
C THR A 59 -6.97 -9.86 11.21
N VAL A 60 -6.48 -8.63 11.00
CA VAL A 60 -5.77 -8.22 9.78
C VAL A 60 -4.35 -7.84 10.11
N PHE A 61 -3.38 -8.44 9.41
CA PHE A 61 -1.98 -8.06 9.43
C PHE A 61 -1.61 -7.26 8.18
N ASP A 62 -0.97 -6.13 8.36
CA ASP A 62 -0.48 -5.27 7.27
C ASP A 62 1.01 -4.93 7.47
N PRO A 63 1.92 -5.65 6.83
CA PRO A 63 3.36 -5.40 6.96
C PRO A 63 3.83 -4.04 6.42
N CYS A 64 3.00 -3.32 5.64
CA CYS A 64 3.36 -2.06 5.00
C CYS A 64 2.20 -1.07 5.04
N ILE A 65 1.88 -0.53 6.23
CA ILE A 65 0.69 0.30 6.46
C ILE A 65 0.61 1.50 5.51
N GLY A 66 1.72 2.22 5.36
CA GLY A 66 1.78 3.48 4.64
C GLY A 66 0.87 4.54 5.29
N TRP A 67 -0.06 5.11 4.54
CA TRP A 67 -0.92 6.23 4.98
C TRP A 67 -2.19 5.81 5.74
N GLY A 68 -2.32 4.55 6.16
CA GLY A 68 -3.40 4.09 7.04
C GLY A 68 -4.74 3.78 6.36
N GLY A 69 -4.82 3.79 5.03
CA GLY A 69 -6.09 3.50 4.34
C GLY A 69 -6.66 2.12 4.66
N ARG A 70 -5.80 1.10 4.76
CA ARG A 70 -6.20 -0.26 5.13
C ARG A 70 -6.56 -0.37 6.61
N MET A 71 -5.85 0.34 7.47
CA MET A 71 -6.17 0.45 8.90
C MET A 71 -7.57 1.03 9.11
N VAL A 72 -7.86 2.19 8.54
CA VAL A 72 -9.16 2.86 8.65
C VAL A 72 -10.27 1.97 8.07
N GLY A 73 -10.04 1.34 6.90
CA GLY A 73 -11.02 0.46 6.28
C GLY A 73 -11.37 -0.77 7.11
N THR A 74 -10.42 -1.32 7.86
CA THR A 74 -10.64 -2.45 8.76
C THR A 74 -11.37 -2.02 10.02
N THR A 75 -10.89 -0.98 10.69
CA THR A 75 -11.43 -0.56 12.01
C THR A 75 -12.81 0.05 11.93
N CYS A 76 -13.21 0.63 10.78
CA CYS A 76 -14.56 1.13 10.58
C CYS A 76 -15.64 0.03 10.51
N LEU A 77 -15.26 -1.25 10.57
CA LEU A 77 -16.19 -2.39 10.65
C LEU A 77 -16.71 -2.65 12.07
N GLY A 78 -16.10 -2.08 13.09
CA GLY A 78 -16.54 -2.16 14.49
C GLY A 78 -15.54 -2.85 15.43
N GLY A 79 -15.89 -2.94 16.72
CA GLY A 79 -15.00 -3.34 17.80
C GLY A 79 -14.46 -4.77 17.78
N ASP A 80 -15.05 -5.66 16.98
CA ASP A 80 -14.60 -7.06 16.85
C ASP A 80 -13.44 -7.23 15.84
N TYR A 81 -13.07 -6.16 15.14
CA TYR A 81 -12.03 -6.20 14.13
C TYR A 81 -10.74 -5.64 14.71
N HIS A 82 -9.65 -6.37 14.51
CA HIS A 82 -8.32 -5.98 14.96
C HIS A 82 -7.36 -5.83 13.79
N TYR A 83 -6.59 -4.76 13.80
CA TYR A 83 -5.59 -4.45 12.80
C TYR A 83 -4.22 -4.35 13.44
N THR A 84 -3.27 -5.10 12.90
CA THR A 84 -1.86 -5.07 13.32
C THR A 84 -1.02 -4.68 12.11
N GLY A 85 -0.13 -3.71 12.28
CA GLY A 85 0.69 -3.33 11.14
C GLY A 85 1.98 -2.59 11.46
N CYS A 86 2.85 -2.51 10.45
CA CYS A 86 4.19 -1.95 10.53
C CYS A 86 4.36 -0.75 9.58
N GLU A 87 4.96 0.32 10.08
CA GLU A 87 5.33 1.51 9.31
C GLU A 87 6.71 2.01 9.77
N PRO A 88 7.75 1.90 8.94
CA PRO A 88 9.10 2.28 9.32
C PRO A 88 9.32 3.80 9.37
N PHE A 89 8.58 4.58 8.57
CA PHE A 89 8.77 6.02 8.51
C PHE A 89 8.16 6.73 9.71
N THR A 90 9.00 7.18 10.63
CA THR A 90 8.60 7.77 11.92
C THR A 90 7.58 8.90 11.80
N LYS A 91 7.69 9.74 10.78
CA LYS A 91 6.72 10.83 10.57
C LYS A 91 5.34 10.31 10.17
N THR A 92 5.28 9.30 9.31
CA THR A 92 4.02 8.65 8.91
C THR A 92 3.44 7.90 10.10
N PHE A 93 4.27 7.19 10.86
CA PHE A 93 3.86 6.46 12.05
C PHE A 93 3.16 7.37 13.08
N LYS A 94 3.72 8.53 13.40
CA LYS A 94 3.07 9.51 14.29
C LYS A 94 1.70 9.95 13.77
N GLY A 95 1.57 10.17 12.47
CA GLY A 95 0.26 10.48 11.88
C GLY A 95 -0.74 9.32 11.98
N LEU A 96 -0.28 8.06 11.96
CA LEU A 96 -1.14 6.89 12.19
C LEU A 96 -1.63 6.83 13.63
N GLU A 97 -0.76 7.11 14.60
CA GLU A 97 -1.14 7.19 16.03
C GLU A 97 -2.21 8.28 16.26
N GLU A 98 -2.07 9.45 15.61
CA GLU A 98 -3.06 10.52 15.67
C GLU A 98 -4.41 10.05 15.07
N ILE A 99 -4.40 9.38 13.92
CA ILE A 99 -5.62 8.83 13.30
C ILE A 99 -6.31 7.82 14.24
N VAL A 100 -5.54 6.92 14.86
CA VAL A 100 -6.07 5.92 15.81
C VAL A 100 -6.76 6.62 16.98
N LYS A 101 -6.13 7.63 17.56
CA LYS A 101 -6.67 8.42 18.65
C LYS A 101 -7.93 9.20 18.24
N ASP A 102 -7.89 9.88 17.11
CA ASP A 102 -9.02 10.69 16.62
C ASP A 102 -10.26 9.83 16.30
N LEU A 103 -10.05 8.59 15.88
CA LEU A 103 -11.15 7.65 15.61
C LEU A 103 -11.60 6.85 16.85
N GLY A 104 -10.88 6.96 17.98
CA GLY A 104 -11.21 6.25 19.22
C GLY A 104 -11.14 4.73 19.08
N ASN A 105 -10.19 4.23 18.29
CA ASN A 105 -10.06 2.80 18.01
C ASN A 105 -8.76 2.16 18.52
N GLU A 106 -8.18 2.70 19.59
CA GLU A 106 -6.91 2.27 20.19
C GLU A 106 -6.93 0.80 20.61
N LYS A 107 -8.09 0.27 20.99
CA LYS A 107 -8.23 -1.15 21.37
C LYS A 107 -8.26 -2.11 20.18
N GLN A 108 -8.42 -1.58 18.97
CA GLN A 108 -8.53 -2.36 17.75
C GLN A 108 -7.25 -2.33 16.90
N VAL A 109 -6.26 -1.52 17.29
CA VAL A 109 -5.08 -1.26 16.46
C VAL A 109 -3.81 -1.49 17.26
N THR A 110 -2.91 -2.29 16.67
CA THR A 110 -1.54 -2.46 17.15
C THR A 110 -0.59 -1.98 16.06
N LEU A 111 0.23 -0.98 16.38
CA LEU A 111 1.17 -0.36 15.45
C LEU A 111 2.61 -0.60 15.89
N TYR A 112 3.48 -0.90 14.90
CA TYR A 112 4.92 -1.04 15.10
C TYR A 112 5.66 -0.01 14.24
N ASN A 113 6.46 0.86 14.87
CA ASN A 113 7.34 1.79 14.15
C ASN A 113 8.65 1.09 13.79
N SER A 114 8.57 0.16 12.87
CA SER A 114 9.71 -0.67 12.44
C SER A 114 9.55 -1.11 10.99
N ALA A 115 10.67 -1.37 10.35
CA ALA A 115 10.69 -2.17 9.13
C ALA A 115 10.27 -3.60 9.50
N VAL A 116 9.25 -4.11 8.84
CA VAL A 116 8.59 -5.36 9.23
C VAL A 116 9.55 -6.55 9.25
N GLU A 117 10.46 -6.62 8.28
CA GLU A 117 11.46 -7.70 8.16
C GLU A 117 12.39 -7.82 9.38
N THR A 118 12.49 -6.75 10.19
CA THR A 118 13.34 -6.73 11.38
C THR A 118 12.63 -7.21 12.65
N ILE A 119 11.30 -7.34 12.62
CA ILE A 119 10.48 -7.72 13.79
C ILE A 119 9.64 -8.98 13.57
N LEU A 120 9.83 -9.69 12.46
CA LEU A 120 9.05 -10.91 12.16
C LEU A 120 9.18 -11.98 13.25
N GLU A 121 10.33 -12.09 13.89
CA GLU A 121 10.55 -13.02 15.00
C GLU A 121 9.72 -12.65 16.23
N GLU A 122 9.58 -11.35 16.55
CA GLU A 122 8.77 -10.85 17.66
C GLU A 122 7.27 -11.11 17.41
N LEU A 123 6.85 -11.15 16.15
CA LEU A 123 5.48 -11.40 15.74
C LEU A 123 5.14 -12.89 15.57
N ASN A 124 6.11 -13.78 15.72
CA ASN A 124 6.00 -15.18 15.33
C ASN A 124 4.93 -15.98 16.08
N ASP A 125 4.58 -15.57 17.29
CA ASP A 125 3.52 -16.20 18.09
C ASP A 125 2.11 -15.63 17.84
N GLN A 126 2.01 -14.59 17.00
CA GLN A 126 0.73 -14.00 16.64
C GLN A 126 0.09 -14.74 15.47
N ARG A 127 -1.25 -14.82 15.49
CA ARG A 127 -2.06 -15.43 14.43
C ARG A 127 -3.06 -14.42 13.89
N PHE A 128 -3.25 -14.46 12.58
CA PHE A 128 -4.13 -13.53 11.88
C PHE A 128 -5.07 -14.29 10.94
N ASP A 129 -6.29 -13.80 10.77
CA ASP A 129 -7.20 -14.33 9.76
C ASP A 129 -6.67 -14.04 8.36
N MET A 130 -6.15 -12.82 8.13
CA MET A 130 -5.63 -12.40 6.85
C MET A 130 -4.44 -11.46 6.92
N CYS A 131 -3.61 -11.51 5.90
CA CYS A 131 -2.72 -10.42 5.53
C CYS A 131 -3.39 -9.57 4.45
N LEU A 132 -3.36 -8.24 4.58
CA LEU A 132 -3.81 -7.33 3.52
C LEU A 132 -2.81 -6.19 3.39
N THR A 133 -2.02 -6.20 2.33
CA THR A 133 -0.90 -5.29 2.17
C THR A 133 -0.68 -4.76 0.76
N SER A 134 0.09 -3.68 0.65
CA SER A 134 0.63 -3.12 -0.57
C SER A 134 2.07 -2.68 -0.29
N PRO A 135 3.05 -3.52 -0.58
CA PRO A 135 4.45 -3.20 -0.30
C PRO A 135 4.96 -2.08 -1.22
N PRO A 136 6.04 -1.39 -0.86
CA PRO A 136 6.70 -0.44 -1.74
C PRO A 136 7.17 -1.15 -3.03
N TYR A 137 7.24 -0.40 -4.12
CA TYR A 137 7.70 -0.91 -5.41
C TYR A 137 9.20 -0.69 -5.60
N PHE A 138 10.03 -1.39 -4.85
CA PHE A 138 11.50 -1.33 -4.86
C PHE A 138 12.04 0.12 -4.99
N ASP A 139 12.63 0.49 -6.13
CA ASP A 139 13.26 1.80 -6.38
C ASP A 139 12.35 2.85 -7.02
N LEU A 140 11.07 2.54 -7.27
CA LEU A 140 10.12 3.49 -7.87
C LEU A 140 9.63 4.54 -6.87
N GLU A 141 9.66 4.22 -5.58
CA GLU A 141 9.05 5.04 -4.55
C GLU A 141 10.04 5.25 -3.39
N VAL A 142 10.48 6.50 -3.21
CA VAL A 142 11.30 6.92 -2.08
C VAL A 142 10.44 7.74 -1.13
N TYR A 143 10.03 7.15 -0.02
CA TYR A 143 9.11 7.76 0.94
C TYR A 143 9.82 8.62 1.99
N SER A 144 11.03 8.24 2.41
CA SER A 144 11.81 8.96 3.40
C SER A 144 13.31 8.87 3.15
N HIS A 145 14.07 9.57 3.98
CA HIS A 145 15.54 9.46 4.01
C HIS A 145 16.04 8.65 5.23
N GLU A 146 15.12 8.07 6.02
CA GLU A 146 15.44 7.23 7.15
C GLU A 146 16.07 5.90 6.70
N ASP A 147 16.95 5.34 7.53
CA ASP A 147 17.67 4.11 7.21
C ASP A 147 16.79 2.86 7.28
N THR A 148 15.58 3.02 7.80
CA THR A 148 14.55 1.97 7.88
C THR A 148 13.85 1.69 6.54
N GLN A 149 14.11 2.48 5.48
CA GLN A 149 13.56 2.22 4.15
C GLN A 149 14.23 1.04 3.47
N SER A 150 13.44 0.09 2.97
CA SER A 150 13.93 -1.12 2.31
C SER A 150 14.90 -0.82 1.15
N ILE A 151 14.66 0.21 0.33
CA ILE A 151 15.57 0.59 -0.76
C ILE A 151 16.97 1.03 -0.29
N LYS A 152 17.11 1.47 0.95
CA LYS A 152 18.43 1.79 1.50
C LYS A 152 19.22 0.55 1.90
N ASN A 153 18.53 -0.47 2.37
CA ASN A 153 19.11 -1.72 2.86
C ASN A 153 19.41 -2.70 1.71
N TYR A 154 18.63 -2.65 0.63
CA TYR A 154 18.77 -3.54 -0.51
C TYR A 154 19.11 -2.74 -1.77
N LYS A 155 20.22 -3.08 -2.43
CA LYS A 155 20.75 -2.31 -3.58
C LYS A 155 20.24 -2.82 -4.92
N THR A 156 19.86 -4.07 -4.99
CA THR A 156 19.31 -4.70 -6.20
C THR A 156 17.90 -5.21 -5.95
N TYR A 157 17.15 -5.37 -7.03
CA TYR A 157 15.80 -5.96 -6.94
C TYR A 157 15.83 -7.37 -6.35
N GLU A 158 16.83 -8.15 -6.69
CA GLU A 158 16.99 -9.51 -6.19
C GLU A 158 17.28 -9.54 -4.68
N GLU A 159 18.18 -8.67 -4.20
CA GLU A 159 18.44 -8.51 -2.76
C GLU A 159 17.17 -8.07 -2.03
N TRP A 160 16.42 -7.11 -2.58
CA TRP A 160 15.17 -6.62 -2.01
C TRP A 160 14.09 -7.71 -2.02
N LEU A 161 13.96 -8.47 -3.10
CA LEU A 161 13.01 -9.57 -3.17
C LEU A 161 13.31 -10.64 -2.12
N ASN A 162 14.57 -11.04 -1.97
CA ASN A 162 15.00 -12.08 -1.05
C ASN A 162 15.07 -11.61 0.42
N GLY A 163 15.43 -10.35 0.67
CA GLY A 163 15.62 -9.83 2.02
C GLY A 163 14.38 -9.13 2.61
N PHE A 164 13.44 -8.71 1.76
CA PHE A 164 12.24 -8.00 2.19
C PHE A 164 10.95 -8.75 1.83
N ILE A 165 10.66 -8.98 0.55
CA ILE A 165 9.37 -9.57 0.12
C ILE A 165 9.24 -11.02 0.56
N LYS A 166 10.27 -11.83 0.30
CA LYS A 166 10.23 -13.27 0.59
C LYS A 166 10.06 -13.57 2.08
N PRO A 167 10.81 -12.97 3.03
CA PRO A 167 10.60 -13.21 4.46
C PRO A 167 9.20 -12.82 4.93
N ILE A 168 8.62 -11.73 4.38
CA ILE A 168 7.26 -11.32 4.71
C ILE A 168 6.26 -12.37 4.23
N ILE A 169 6.39 -12.90 3.00
CA ILE A 169 5.49 -13.92 2.48
C ILE A 169 5.62 -15.22 3.29
N GLU A 170 6.83 -15.65 3.62
CA GLU A 170 7.08 -16.83 4.44
C GLU A 170 6.43 -16.71 5.83
N PHE A 171 6.59 -15.56 6.48
CA PHE A 171 5.90 -15.25 7.73
C PHE A 171 4.38 -15.31 7.58
N VAL A 172 3.84 -14.65 6.54
CA VAL A 172 2.40 -14.63 6.26
C VAL A 172 1.87 -16.04 6.02
N CYS A 173 2.56 -16.84 5.22
CA CYS A 173 2.14 -18.22 4.94
C CYS A 173 2.12 -19.11 6.19
N LYS A 174 2.98 -18.82 7.18
CA LYS A 174 3.04 -19.52 8.47
C LYS A 174 1.97 -19.00 9.46
N ASN A 175 1.80 -17.68 9.57
CA ASN A 175 1.08 -17.04 10.66
C ASN A 175 -0.33 -16.56 10.30
N VAL A 176 -0.73 -16.66 9.02
CA VAL A 176 -2.07 -16.31 8.55
C VAL A 176 -2.88 -17.58 8.29
N ASP A 177 -4.14 -17.58 8.75
CA ASP A 177 -4.97 -18.78 8.72
C ASP A 177 -5.80 -18.92 7.45
N LYS A 178 -6.31 -17.81 6.88
CA LYS A 178 -7.30 -17.85 5.80
C LYS A 178 -6.82 -17.27 4.47
N TYR A 179 -6.39 -15.99 4.45
CA TYR A 179 -6.13 -15.29 3.20
C TYR A 179 -4.86 -14.43 3.26
N SER A 180 -4.07 -14.49 2.21
CA SER A 180 -2.97 -13.56 1.96
C SER A 180 -3.34 -12.66 0.77
N CYS A 181 -3.53 -11.35 1.03
CA CYS A 181 -4.05 -10.39 0.07
C CYS A 181 -3.00 -9.32 -0.24
N TRP A 182 -2.56 -9.27 -1.50
CA TRP A 182 -1.46 -8.42 -1.96
C TRP A 182 -1.89 -7.48 -3.07
N SER A 183 -1.74 -6.17 -2.86
CA SER A 183 -1.93 -5.18 -3.91
C SER A 183 -0.58 -4.87 -4.56
N VAL A 184 -0.26 -5.60 -5.60
CA VAL A 184 1.00 -5.53 -6.34
C VAL A 184 0.75 -5.58 -7.84
N LYS A 185 1.73 -5.14 -8.63
CA LYS A 185 1.71 -5.24 -10.09
C LYS A 185 3.12 -5.42 -10.63
N ASN A 186 3.23 -5.98 -11.82
CA ASN A 186 4.49 -5.97 -12.56
C ASN A 186 4.83 -4.54 -12.99
N ILE A 187 6.08 -4.15 -12.82
CA ILE A 187 6.57 -2.81 -13.10
C ILE A 187 7.14 -2.80 -14.52
N LYS A 188 6.60 -1.92 -15.36
CA LYS A 188 7.01 -1.71 -16.75
C LYS A 188 7.44 -0.25 -16.93
N THR A 189 8.59 0.10 -16.38
CA THR A 189 9.29 1.36 -16.64
C THR A 189 10.53 1.08 -17.49
N ASP A 190 11.52 1.95 -17.46
CA ASP A 190 12.83 1.70 -18.08
C ASP A 190 13.51 0.44 -17.51
N LYS A 191 13.15 0.07 -16.29
CA LYS A 191 13.46 -1.22 -15.66
C LYS A 191 12.19 -2.06 -15.57
N LYS A 192 12.30 -3.37 -15.84
CA LYS A 192 11.19 -4.32 -15.73
C LYS A 192 11.38 -5.16 -14.49
N TYR A 193 10.43 -5.08 -13.55
CA TYR A 193 10.36 -5.96 -12.40
C TYR A 193 9.05 -6.74 -12.45
N ASN A 194 9.14 -8.05 -12.30
CA ASN A 194 7.98 -8.95 -12.36
C ASN A 194 7.44 -9.23 -10.95
N LEU A 195 7.27 -8.19 -10.13
CA LEU A 195 6.90 -8.31 -8.72
C LEU A 195 5.66 -9.17 -8.48
N LEU A 196 4.62 -9.04 -9.31
CA LEU A 196 3.43 -9.89 -9.18
C LEU A 196 3.76 -11.36 -9.42
N ASP A 197 4.55 -11.66 -10.46
CA ASP A 197 4.91 -13.03 -10.81
C ASP A 197 5.80 -13.64 -9.70
N ASP A 198 6.72 -12.85 -9.14
CA ASP A 198 7.57 -13.26 -8.02
C ASP A 198 6.74 -13.52 -6.75
N VAL A 199 5.77 -12.66 -6.43
CA VAL A 199 4.86 -12.85 -5.30
C VAL A 199 4.03 -14.13 -5.48
N ILE A 200 3.50 -14.40 -6.68
CA ILE A 200 2.76 -15.65 -6.98
C ILE A 200 3.67 -16.86 -6.80
N LYS A 201 4.89 -16.80 -7.33
CA LYS A 201 5.87 -17.89 -7.22
C LYS A 201 6.20 -18.19 -5.75
N ILE A 202 6.54 -17.16 -4.96
CA ILE A 202 6.94 -17.37 -3.56
C ILE A 202 5.77 -17.91 -2.72
N HIS A 203 4.53 -17.46 -2.95
CA HIS A 203 3.34 -18.07 -2.31
C HIS A 203 3.20 -19.54 -2.69
N GLY A 204 3.40 -19.89 -3.97
CA GLY A 204 3.36 -21.28 -4.44
C GLY A 204 4.43 -22.17 -3.78
N GLU A 205 5.65 -21.67 -3.61
CA GLU A 205 6.74 -22.35 -2.91
C GLU A 205 6.42 -22.61 -1.43
N ASN A 206 5.51 -21.81 -0.83
CA ASN A 206 5.06 -21.95 0.55
C ASN A 206 3.68 -22.62 0.69
N GLY A 207 3.20 -23.31 -0.34
CA GLY A 207 1.97 -24.08 -0.30
C GLY A 207 0.69 -23.23 -0.39
N TRP A 208 0.78 -22.03 -0.97
CA TRP A 208 -0.37 -21.16 -1.22
C TRP A 208 -0.57 -20.95 -2.72
N LYS A 209 -1.83 -20.83 -3.15
CA LYS A 209 -2.20 -20.61 -4.55
C LYS A 209 -3.01 -19.33 -4.71
N LEU A 210 -2.90 -18.70 -5.86
CA LEU A 210 -3.76 -17.58 -6.26
C LEU A 210 -5.19 -18.10 -6.44
N ASP A 211 -6.15 -17.49 -5.72
CA ASP A 211 -7.56 -17.87 -5.77
C ASP A 211 -8.37 -16.88 -6.62
N ARG A 212 -8.31 -15.60 -6.29
CA ARG A 212 -9.10 -14.55 -6.95
C ARG A 212 -8.44 -13.18 -6.86
N GLN A 213 -9.10 -12.18 -7.43
CA GLN A 213 -8.67 -10.79 -7.30
C GLN A 213 -9.84 -9.85 -7.06
N PHE A 214 -9.57 -8.76 -6.34
CA PHE A 214 -10.46 -7.62 -6.20
C PHE A 214 -9.94 -6.43 -6.98
N SER A 215 -10.82 -5.68 -7.63
CA SER A 215 -10.44 -4.44 -8.31
C SER A 215 -11.53 -3.38 -8.19
N ILE A 216 -11.12 -2.11 -8.13
CA ILE A 216 -12.04 -0.98 -8.24
C ILE A 216 -12.06 -0.54 -9.70
N LYS A 217 -13.23 -0.60 -10.34
CA LYS A 217 -13.41 -0.02 -11.67
C LYS A 217 -13.43 1.50 -11.55
N LYS A 218 -12.46 2.17 -12.18
CA LYS A 218 -12.43 3.63 -12.30
C LYS A 218 -13.08 4.03 -13.61
N ASN A 219 -14.20 4.76 -13.55
CA ASN A 219 -14.77 5.38 -14.73
C ASN A 219 -13.88 6.56 -15.15
N THR A 220 -13.31 6.48 -16.33
CA THR A 220 -12.59 7.62 -16.91
C THR A 220 -13.55 8.48 -17.73
N THR A 221 -13.25 9.80 -17.83
CA THR A 221 -14.03 10.78 -18.58
C THR A 221 -14.23 10.46 -20.07
N LYS A 222 -13.66 9.36 -20.57
CA LYS A 222 -13.77 8.90 -21.97
C LYS A 222 -14.53 7.58 -22.12
N ASN A 223 -15.45 7.25 -21.22
CA ASN A 223 -16.19 5.97 -21.23
C ASN A 223 -15.30 4.70 -21.31
N LYS A 224 -14.04 4.80 -20.91
CA LYS A 224 -13.15 3.65 -20.76
C LYS A 224 -13.07 3.30 -19.28
N THR A 225 -13.50 2.10 -18.94
CA THR A 225 -13.25 1.52 -17.63
C THR A 225 -11.78 1.11 -17.59
N THR A 226 -11.02 1.67 -16.65
CA THR A 226 -9.65 1.20 -16.37
C THR A 226 -9.67 0.51 -15.03
N ASP A 227 -8.99 -0.62 -14.93
CA ASP A 227 -8.77 -1.26 -13.65
C ASP A 227 -7.97 -0.30 -12.75
N GLY A 228 -8.51 -0.07 -11.56
CA GLY A 228 -7.80 0.62 -10.48
C GLY A 228 -6.77 -0.29 -9.84
N ASP A 229 -6.51 -0.04 -8.58
CA ASP A 229 -5.64 -0.93 -7.81
C ASP A 229 -6.25 -2.32 -7.72
N VAL A 230 -5.46 -3.35 -8.03
CA VAL A 230 -5.86 -4.75 -7.99
C VAL A 230 -5.24 -5.38 -6.75
N THR A 231 -6.04 -6.12 -6.00
CA THR A 231 -5.59 -6.92 -4.85
C THR A 231 -5.78 -8.39 -5.19
N TYR A 232 -4.70 -9.14 -5.19
CA TYR A 232 -4.65 -10.58 -5.44
C TYR A 232 -4.80 -11.33 -4.12
N VAL A 233 -5.63 -12.36 -4.10
CA VAL A 233 -5.96 -13.17 -2.94
C VAL A 233 -5.38 -14.55 -3.09
N PHE A 234 -4.59 -14.95 -2.12
CA PHE A 234 -3.99 -16.29 -2.04
C PHE A 234 -4.63 -17.07 -0.90
N VAL A 235 -4.76 -18.37 -1.09
CA VAL A 235 -5.28 -19.34 -0.13
C VAL A 235 -4.32 -20.53 -0.02
N LYS A 236 -4.38 -21.26 1.10
CA LYS A 236 -3.62 -22.51 1.24
C LYS A 236 -4.01 -23.48 0.13
N SER A 237 -3.02 -24.14 -0.45
CA SER A 237 -3.27 -25.27 -1.36
C SER A 237 -3.80 -26.46 -0.56
N GLU A 238 -4.77 -27.17 -1.10
CA GLU A 238 -5.28 -28.43 -0.54
C GLU A 238 -4.24 -29.52 -0.62
#